data_98180af07e131a50980c45d1e2aa32bd
#
_entry.id   98180af07e131a50980c45d1e2aa32bd
#
_cell.length_a   1.000
_cell.length_b   1.000
_cell.length_c   1.000
_cell.angle_alpha   90.00
_cell.angle_beta   90.00
_cell.angle_gamma   90.00
#
_symmetry.space_group_name_H-M   'P 1'
#
loop_
_entity.id
_entity.type
_entity.pdbx_description
1 polymer ?
#
loop_
_entity_poly.entity_id
_entity_poly.type
_entity_poly.pdbx_seq_one_letter_code
_entity_poly.pdbx_strand_id
1 'polypeptide(L)'
;MDKLTQLVRAEIARQYKSVRQFAFAVNVPLSTINSALHNGIGGSSYDTVVHICKTLGIHAVSEDNAHYLTEDALRLLEQYSQLDNYGRHTISSVMQVEYERCMESPRAKAKRAAAQEEIV
;
A
#
# COMPACT_ATOMS: atom_id res chain seq x y z
N MET A 1 -9.14 -10.79 -2.52
CA MET A 1 -8.18 -9.97 -3.29
C MET A 1 -6.83 -10.05 -2.60
N ASP A 2 -5.77 -10.24 -3.34
CA ASP A 2 -4.44 -10.37 -2.75
C ASP A 2 -3.91 -9.04 -2.17
N LYS A 3 -2.90 -9.15 -1.32
CA LYS A 3 -2.35 -7.98 -0.62
C LYS A 3 -1.74 -6.94 -1.57
N LEU A 4 -1.08 -7.39 -2.62
CA LEU A 4 -0.46 -6.48 -3.59
C LEU A 4 -1.52 -5.66 -4.33
N THR A 5 -2.60 -6.30 -4.78
CA THR A 5 -3.68 -5.60 -5.47
C THR A 5 -4.36 -4.58 -4.54
N GLN A 6 -4.57 -4.95 -3.27
CA GLN A 6 -5.13 -4.02 -2.27
C GLN A 6 -4.20 -2.82 -2.05
N LEU A 7 -2.90 -3.05 -1.94
CA LEU A 7 -1.92 -1.99 -1.77
C LEU A 7 -1.86 -1.08 -2.99
N VAL A 8 -1.87 -1.66 -4.19
CA VAL A 8 -1.90 -0.89 -5.44
C VAL A 8 -3.13 0.01 -5.49
N ARG A 9 -4.32 -0.52 -5.17
CA ARG A 9 -5.54 0.27 -5.13
C ARG A 9 -5.44 1.42 -4.13
N ALA A 10 -4.92 1.15 -2.93
CA ALA A 10 -4.77 2.15 -1.89
C ALA A 10 -3.79 3.26 -2.30
N GLU A 11 -2.67 2.89 -2.92
CA GLU A 11 -1.68 3.85 -3.36
C GLU A 11 -2.15 4.69 -4.55
N ILE A 12 -2.93 4.12 -5.47
CA ILE A 12 -3.55 4.89 -6.54
C ILE A 12 -4.50 5.94 -5.94
N ALA A 13 -5.34 5.53 -4.99
CA ALA A 13 -6.28 6.45 -4.34
C ALA A 13 -5.56 7.56 -3.57
N ARG A 14 -4.42 7.25 -2.96
CA ARG A 14 -3.64 8.23 -2.19
C ARG A 14 -2.88 9.22 -3.09
N GLN A 15 -2.32 8.73 -4.19
CA GLN A 15 -1.41 9.53 -5.03
C GLN A 15 -2.08 10.20 -6.23
N TYR A 16 -3.19 9.66 -6.70
CA TYR A 16 -3.88 10.13 -7.91
C TYR A 16 -5.35 10.42 -7.62
N LYS A 17 -5.93 11.32 -8.41
CA LYS A 17 -7.34 11.67 -8.26
C LYS A 17 -8.28 10.59 -8.78
N SER A 18 -7.81 9.77 -9.72
CA SER A 18 -8.62 8.71 -10.32
C SER A 18 -7.73 7.63 -10.91
N VAL A 19 -8.31 6.45 -11.14
CA VAL A 19 -7.63 5.35 -11.83
C VAL A 19 -7.25 5.77 -13.25
N ARG A 20 -8.09 6.57 -13.89
CA ARG A 20 -7.82 7.10 -15.23
C ARG A 20 -6.55 7.95 -15.26
N GLN A 21 -6.36 8.83 -14.27
CA GLN A 21 -5.14 9.64 -14.16
C GLN A 21 -3.92 8.79 -13.94
N PHE A 22 -4.04 7.75 -13.12
CA PHE A 22 -2.94 6.80 -12.90
C PHE A 22 -2.60 6.08 -14.20
N ALA A 23 -3.59 5.56 -14.92
CA ALA A 23 -3.38 4.87 -16.19
C ALA A 23 -2.63 5.76 -17.19
N PHE A 24 -3.00 7.03 -17.25
CA PHE A 24 -2.32 8.00 -18.08
C PHE A 24 -0.85 8.21 -17.65
N ALA A 25 -0.63 8.35 -16.34
CA ALA A 25 0.73 8.57 -15.79
C ALA A 25 1.64 7.37 -16.03
N VAL A 26 1.12 6.16 -15.91
CA VAL A 26 1.91 4.93 -16.09
C VAL A 26 1.98 4.50 -17.56
N ASN A 27 1.26 5.18 -18.42
CA ASN A 27 1.19 4.92 -19.88
C ASN A 27 0.73 3.50 -20.20
N VAL A 28 -0.31 3.06 -19.49
CA VAL A 28 -0.97 1.77 -19.70
C VAL A 28 -2.44 2.04 -19.95
N PRO A 29 -3.10 1.35 -20.91
CA PRO A 29 -4.51 1.58 -21.18
C PRO A 29 -5.38 1.40 -19.93
N LEU A 30 -6.37 2.27 -19.77
CA LEU A 30 -7.28 2.23 -18.63
C LEU A 30 -7.96 0.86 -18.50
N SER A 31 -8.35 0.24 -19.61
CA SER A 31 -8.96 -1.08 -19.60
C SER A 31 -8.03 -2.14 -19.00
N THR A 32 -6.74 -2.06 -19.29
CA THR A 32 -5.73 -2.98 -18.74
C THR A 32 -5.58 -2.77 -17.24
N ILE A 33 -5.55 -1.52 -16.78
CA ILE A 33 -5.46 -1.22 -15.34
C ILE A 33 -6.72 -1.71 -14.62
N ASN A 34 -7.91 -1.42 -15.16
CA ASN A 34 -9.17 -1.87 -14.56
C ASN A 34 -9.25 -3.39 -14.46
N SER A 35 -8.82 -4.10 -15.50
CA SER A 35 -8.79 -5.56 -15.50
C SER A 35 -7.83 -6.10 -14.43
N ALA A 36 -6.64 -5.50 -14.33
CA ALA A 36 -5.65 -5.89 -13.33
C ALA A 36 -6.16 -5.68 -11.91
N LEU A 37 -6.84 -4.55 -11.66
CA LEU A 37 -7.39 -4.26 -10.34
C LEU A 37 -8.59 -5.14 -9.99
N HIS A 38 -9.36 -5.54 -10.99
CA HIS A 38 -10.55 -6.40 -10.78
C HIS A 38 -10.16 -7.88 -10.60
N ASN A 39 -9.26 -8.38 -11.43
CA ASN A 39 -8.90 -9.80 -11.49
C ASN A 39 -7.68 -10.16 -10.64
N GLY A 40 -7.00 -9.18 -10.08
CA GLY A 40 -5.75 -9.36 -9.37
C GLY A 40 -4.55 -9.00 -10.24
N ILE A 41 -3.64 -8.22 -9.67
CA ILE A 41 -2.52 -7.67 -10.42
C ILE A 41 -1.51 -8.76 -10.82
N GLY A 42 -1.48 -9.87 -10.07
CA GLY A 42 -0.61 -11.02 -10.38
C GLY A 42 -0.95 -11.72 -11.69
N GLY A 43 -2.16 -11.49 -12.25
CA GLY A 43 -2.53 -12.00 -13.55
C GLY A 43 -2.02 -11.18 -14.72
N SER A 44 -1.41 -10.02 -14.45
CA SER A 44 -0.83 -9.16 -15.47
C SER A 44 0.56 -9.64 -15.87
N SER A 45 1.09 -9.14 -17.01
CA SER A 45 2.46 -9.46 -17.38
C SER A 45 3.45 -8.93 -16.33
N TYR A 46 4.59 -9.60 -16.21
CA TYR A 46 5.63 -9.20 -15.25
C TYR A 46 6.05 -7.74 -15.46
N ASP A 47 6.27 -7.35 -16.71
CA ASP A 47 6.67 -5.97 -17.02
C ASP A 47 5.63 -4.95 -16.57
N THR A 48 4.34 -5.26 -16.76
CA THR A 48 3.25 -4.39 -16.32
C THR A 48 3.23 -4.26 -14.80
N VAL A 49 3.37 -5.37 -14.08
CA VAL A 49 3.40 -5.37 -12.60
C VAL A 49 4.57 -4.54 -12.08
N VAL A 50 5.77 -4.76 -12.62
CA VAL A 50 6.97 -4.02 -12.22
C VAL A 50 6.79 -2.53 -12.49
N HIS A 51 6.25 -2.18 -13.64
CA HIS A 51 6.06 -0.78 -14.02
C HIS A 51 5.04 -0.08 -13.11
N ILE A 52 3.92 -0.73 -12.81
CA ILE A 52 2.91 -0.21 -11.88
C ILE A 52 3.52 -0.01 -10.49
N CYS A 53 4.20 -1.01 -9.96
CA CYS A 53 4.81 -0.94 -8.63
C CYS A 53 5.88 0.16 -8.56
N LYS A 54 6.73 0.28 -9.58
CA LYS A 54 7.73 1.35 -9.64
C LYS A 54 7.11 2.73 -9.63
N THR A 55 6.06 2.91 -10.43
CA THR A 55 5.38 4.21 -10.52
C THR A 55 4.75 4.61 -9.18
N LEU A 56 4.23 3.64 -8.42
CA LEU A 56 3.62 3.88 -7.11
C LEU A 56 4.60 3.87 -5.95
N GLY A 57 5.86 3.48 -6.18
CA GLY A 57 6.85 3.38 -5.12
C GLY A 57 6.66 2.19 -4.19
N ILE A 58 6.20 1.07 -4.74
CA ILE A 58 5.96 -0.16 -3.98
C ILE A 58 7.16 -1.09 -4.13
N HIS A 59 7.67 -1.59 -3.01
CA HIS A 59 8.83 -2.49 -2.96
C HIS A 59 8.50 -3.79 -2.24
N ALA A 60 9.03 -4.90 -2.76
CA ALA A 60 8.94 -6.19 -2.08
C ALA A 60 10.01 -6.26 -0.98
N VAL A 61 9.60 -6.68 0.23
CA VAL A 61 10.50 -6.76 1.40
C VAL A 61 10.97 -8.18 1.67
N SER A 62 10.15 -9.17 1.35
CA SER A 62 10.46 -10.58 1.58
C SER A 62 9.84 -11.44 0.49
N GLU A 63 10.62 -12.40 -0.01
CA GLU A 63 10.12 -13.38 -0.97
C GLU A 63 9.19 -14.39 -0.32
N ASP A 64 9.43 -14.74 0.95
CA ASP A 64 8.69 -15.79 1.65
C ASP A 64 7.32 -15.33 2.13
N ASN A 65 7.16 -14.06 2.48
CA ASN A 65 5.93 -13.52 3.04
C ASN A 65 5.33 -12.37 2.23
N ALA A 66 5.77 -12.15 1.02
CA ALA A 66 5.21 -11.18 0.08
C ALA A 66 4.76 -9.86 0.74
N HIS A 67 5.59 -9.30 1.61
CA HIS A 67 5.34 -7.99 2.21
C HIS A 67 5.81 -6.90 1.26
N TYR A 68 4.90 -5.99 0.94
CA TYR A 68 5.19 -4.88 0.04
C TYR A 68 5.15 -3.58 0.83
N LEU A 69 6.17 -2.75 0.65
CA LEU A 69 6.26 -1.46 1.33
C LEU A 69 6.27 -0.31 0.33
N THR A 70 5.67 0.80 0.74
CA THR A 70 5.75 2.04 -0.03
C THR A 70 7.08 2.75 0.25
N GLU A 71 7.41 3.74 -0.59
CA GLU A 71 8.58 4.60 -0.35
C GLU A 71 8.53 5.26 1.02
N ASP A 72 7.36 5.74 1.43
CA ASP A 72 7.18 6.38 2.73
C ASP A 72 7.50 5.42 3.87
N ALA A 73 7.02 4.17 3.78
CA ALA A 73 7.26 3.16 4.79
C ALA A 73 8.75 2.79 4.86
N LEU A 74 9.42 2.64 3.72
CA LEU A 74 10.85 2.36 3.67
C LEU A 74 11.65 3.49 4.30
N ARG A 75 11.30 4.74 4.00
CA ARG A 75 11.97 5.91 4.58
C ARG A 75 11.81 5.94 6.10
N LEU A 76 10.60 5.63 6.59
CA LEU A 76 10.36 5.56 8.04
C LEU A 76 11.20 4.48 8.69
N LEU A 77 11.34 3.31 8.07
CA LEU A 77 12.17 2.23 8.58
C LEU A 77 13.65 2.62 8.61
N GLU A 78 14.15 3.27 7.57
CA GLU A 78 15.53 3.74 7.53
C GLU A 78 15.80 4.77 8.62
N GLN A 79 14.92 5.74 8.78
CA GLN A 79 15.02 6.76 9.81
C GLN A 79 14.96 6.15 11.20
N TYR A 80 14.03 5.22 11.42
CA TYR A 80 13.89 4.53 12.70
C TYR A 80 15.16 3.76 13.06
N SER A 81 15.80 3.12 12.09
CA SER A 81 17.04 2.35 12.33
C SER A 81 18.20 3.23 12.79
N GLN A 82 18.18 4.51 12.47
CA GLN A 82 19.21 5.48 12.87
C GLN A 82 18.96 6.12 14.22
N LEU A 83 17.78 5.91 14.81
CA LEU A 83 17.44 6.49 16.11
C LEU A 83 18.11 5.73 17.25
N ASP A 84 18.46 6.46 18.31
CA ASP A 84 18.87 5.84 19.57
C ASP A 84 17.64 5.28 20.32
N ASN A 85 17.87 4.61 21.46
CA ASN A 85 16.79 4.01 22.23
C ASN A 85 15.74 5.04 22.69
N TYR A 86 16.20 6.22 23.06
CA TYR A 86 15.30 7.30 23.49
C TYR A 86 14.40 7.76 22.33
N GLY A 87 15.00 7.99 21.18
CA GLY A 87 14.25 8.39 19.97
C GLY A 87 13.25 7.33 19.53
N ARG A 88 13.64 6.05 19.59
CA ARG A 88 12.74 4.94 19.26
C ARG A 88 11.56 4.86 20.22
N HIS A 89 11.81 5.07 21.50
CA HIS A 89 10.73 5.09 22.50
C HIS A 89 9.74 6.23 22.23
N THR A 90 10.23 7.41 21.94
CA THR A 90 9.41 8.59 21.63
C THR A 90 8.52 8.33 20.40
N ILE A 91 9.11 7.83 19.31
CA ILE A 91 8.38 7.54 18.07
C ILE A 91 7.33 6.45 18.31
N SER A 92 7.69 5.38 19.03
CA SER A 92 6.78 4.29 19.33
C SER A 92 5.58 4.76 20.16
N SER A 93 5.81 5.65 21.12
CA SER A 93 4.74 6.20 21.97
C SER A 93 3.76 7.05 21.15
N VAL A 94 4.27 7.92 20.29
CA VAL A 94 3.41 8.73 19.41
C VAL A 94 2.69 7.85 18.41
N MET A 95 3.38 6.86 17.85
CA MET A 95 2.78 5.93 16.89
C MET A 95 1.62 5.17 17.54
N GLN A 96 1.77 4.72 18.78
CA GLN A 96 0.71 4.00 19.49
C GLN A 96 -0.53 4.88 19.67
N VAL A 97 -0.35 6.13 20.07
CA VAL A 97 -1.45 7.08 20.24
C VAL A 97 -2.20 7.29 18.91
N GLU A 98 -1.45 7.52 17.84
CA GLU A 98 -2.05 7.76 16.52
C GLU A 98 -2.71 6.49 15.97
N TYR A 99 -2.09 5.34 16.17
CA TYR A 99 -2.66 4.06 15.76
C TYR A 99 -4.02 3.83 16.43
N GLU A 100 -4.11 4.01 17.74
CA GLU A 100 -5.36 3.85 18.48
C GLU A 100 -6.43 4.84 17.99
N ARG A 101 -6.05 6.09 17.80
CA ARG A 101 -6.96 7.10 17.26
C ARG A 101 -7.53 6.70 15.91
N CYS A 102 -6.68 6.21 15.00
CA CYS A 102 -7.11 5.79 13.67
C CYS A 102 -8.00 4.54 13.72
N MET A 103 -7.70 3.61 14.62
CA MET A 103 -8.46 2.37 14.75
C MET A 103 -9.84 2.58 15.34
N GLU A 104 -10.05 3.64 16.14
CA GLU A 104 -11.32 3.96 16.77
C GLU A 104 -12.24 4.82 15.90
N SER A 105 -11.72 5.40 14.81
CA SER A 105 -12.55 6.19 13.92
C SER A 105 -13.61 5.33 13.22
N PRO A 106 -14.80 5.87 12.92
CA PRO A 106 -15.83 5.12 12.19
C PRO A 106 -15.33 4.63 10.82
N ARG A 107 -14.51 5.43 10.15
CA ARG A 107 -13.92 5.07 8.86
C ARG A 107 -13.00 3.86 8.98
N ALA A 108 -12.15 3.83 9.99
CA ALA A 108 -11.23 2.73 10.24
C ALA A 108 -11.98 1.45 10.61
N LYS A 109 -13.02 1.56 11.43
CA LYS A 109 -13.86 0.41 11.81
C LYS A 109 -14.55 -0.19 10.59
N ALA A 110 -15.09 0.64 9.72
CA ALA A 110 -15.72 0.19 8.48
C ALA A 110 -14.72 -0.50 7.56
N LYS A 111 -13.51 0.05 7.45
CA LYS A 111 -12.44 -0.51 6.64
C LYS A 111 -11.99 -1.88 7.14
N ARG A 112 -11.87 -2.05 8.47
CA ARG A 112 -11.50 -3.33 9.06
C ARG A 112 -12.59 -4.38 8.86
N ALA A 113 -13.85 -4.00 9.02
CA ALA A 113 -14.98 -4.90 8.79
C ALA A 113 -14.99 -5.42 7.35
N ALA A 114 -14.79 -4.54 6.37
CA ALA A 114 -14.71 -4.92 4.97
C ALA A 114 -13.53 -5.87 4.70
N ALA A 115 -12.38 -5.63 5.30
CA ALA A 115 -11.21 -6.50 5.16
C ALA A 115 -11.47 -7.90 5.75
N GLN A 116 -12.17 -7.98 6.89
CA GLN A 116 -12.51 -9.26 7.50
C GLN A 116 -13.49 -10.07 6.64
N GLU A 117 -14.44 -9.40 6.00
CA GLU A 117 -15.36 -10.07 5.08
C GLU A 117 -14.64 -10.67 3.87
N GLU A 118 -13.59 -10.02 3.39
CA GLU A 118 -12.78 -10.53 2.27
C GLU A 118 -11.94 -11.75 2.65
N ILE A 119 -11.57 -11.91 3.91
CA ILE A 119 -10.76 -13.02 4.41
C ILE A 119 -11.59 -14.29 4.60
N VAL A 120 -12.87 -14.14 4.88
CA VAL A 120 -13.80 -15.24 5.03
C VAL A 120 -14.37 -15.66 3.69
#